data_4566a38d76bce2b1fd97bc3b40ee9cf4
#
_entry.id   4566a38d76bce2b1fd97bc3b40ee9cf4
#
_cell.length_a   1.000
_cell.length_b   1.000
_cell.length_c   1.000
_cell.angle_alpha   90.00
_cell.angle_beta   90.00
_cell.angle_gamma   90.00
#
_symmetry.space_group_name_H-M   'P 1'
#
loop_
_entity.id
_entity.type
_entity.pdbx_description
1 polymer ?
#
loop_
_entity_poly.entity_id
_entity_poly.type
_entity_poly.pdbx_seq_one_letter_code
_entity_poly.pdbx_strand_id
1 'polypeptide(L)'
;ALADIEQEIDEEKKLSGDLAKIFRKYREMPGLESQLASYFETLDKEMQTNTSSCGNILISGNSSSDKTDLARTIVRAINHLYPDRQKKIAKTTGDSINHRGISRAMSKLKGTALIVEGAGSIQPKRIEEITQCLKQDTGRMIVIFEDSDAEMNVLLNFNPDLTKQFNHRIILKQYTV
;
A
#
# COMPACT_ATOMS: atom_id res chain seq x y z
N ALA A 1 -0.64 -23.06 -23.90
CA ALA A 1 -1.75 -22.68 -24.63
C ALA A 1 -2.99 -22.51 -23.78
N LEU A 2 -4.19 -22.88 -24.24
CA LEU A 2 -5.45 -22.67 -23.52
C LEU A 2 -5.49 -23.30 -22.13
N ALA A 3 -4.90 -24.49 -21.96
CA ALA A 3 -4.87 -25.19 -20.68
C ALA A 3 -4.03 -24.45 -19.64
N ASP A 4 -2.96 -23.77 -20.04
CA ASP A 4 -2.10 -22.98 -19.13
C ASP A 4 -2.81 -21.70 -18.70
N ILE A 5 -3.56 -21.08 -19.60
CA ILE A 5 -4.37 -19.89 -19.30
C ILE A 5 -5.53 -20.22 -18.37
N GLU A 6 -6.19 -21.36 -18.57
CA GLU A 6 -7.26 -21.83 -17.68
C GLU A 6 -6.76 -22.17 -16.29
N GLN A 7 -5.55 -22.73 -16.16
CA GLN A 7 -4.92 -22.97 -14.87
C GLN A 7 -4.59 -21.68 -14.10
N GLU A 8 -4.12 -20.63 -14.79
CA GLU A 8 -3.86 -19.34 -14.17
C GLU A 8 -5.13 -18.66 -13.62
N ILE A 9 -6.28 -18.86 -14.28
CA ILE A 9 -7.57 -18.30 -13.86
C ILE A 9 -8.12 -19.03 -12.64
N ASP A 10 -7.89 -20.33 -12.49
CA ASP A 10 -8.39 -21.15 -11.40
C ASP A 10 -7.56 -21.03 -10.10
N GLU A 11 -6.35 -20.44 -10.16
CA GLU A 11 -5.49 -20.23 -9.01
C GLU A 11 -5.75 -18.89 -8.30
N GLU A 12 -6.99 -18.53 -8.03
CA GLU A 12 -7.28 -17.38 -7.17
C GLU A 12 -6.79 -17.66 -5.76
N LYS A 13 -5.85 -16.85 -5.31
CA LYS A 13 -5.34 -16.90 -3.94
C LYS A 13 -6.41 -16.47 -2.96
N LYS A 14 -6.47 -17.12 -1.82
CA LYS A 14 -7.43 -16.81 -0.76
C LYS A 14 -6.71 -16.53 0.55
N LEU A 15 -7.34 -15.69 1.36
CA LEU A 15 -6.89 -15.43 2.72
C LEU A 15 -7.39 -16.57 3.62
N SER A 16 -6.61 -16.87 4.66
CA SER A 16 -6.95 -17.90 5.64
C SER A 16 -6.69 -17.39 7.05
N GLY A 17 -7.23 -18.11 8.06
CA GLY A 17 -6.99 -17.82 9.46
C GLY A 17 -7.39 -16.40 9.86
N ASP A 18 -6.52 -15.74 10.62
CA ASP A 18 -6.79 -14.39 11.14
C ASP A 18 -6.92 -13.34 10.05
N LEU A 19 -6.16 -13.47 8.96
CA LEU A 19 -6.28 -12.54 7.83
C LEU A 19 -7.67 -12.60 7.20
N ALA A 20 -8.24 -13.78 7.03
CA ALA A 20 -9.60 -13.93 6.52
C ALA A 20 -10.62 -13.22 7.42
N LYS A 21 -10.43 -13.26 8.74
CA LYS A 21 -11.30 -12.57 9.70
C LYS A 21 -11.12 -11.05 9.65
N ILE A 22 -9.90 -10.56 9.58
CA ILE A 22 -9.60 -9.12 9.54
C ILE A 22 -10.20 -8.47 8.29
N PHE A 23 -10.11 -9.13 7.15
CA PHE A 23 -10.60 -8.61 5.87
C PHE A 23 -12.01 -9.08 5.51
N ARG A 24 -12.77 -9.56 6.46
CA ARG A 24 -14.10 -10.15 6.24
C ARG A 24 -15.04 -9.24 5.45
N LYS A 25 -15.07 -7.94 5.75
CA LYS A 25 -15.96 -6.99 5.06
C LYS A 25 -15.58 -6.73 3.60
N TYR A 26 -14.38 -7.11 3.19
CA TYR A 26 -13.89 -6.93 1.81
C TYR A 26 -14.06 -8.19 0.95
N ARG A 27 -14.62 -9.24 1.53
CA ARG A 27 -14.71 -10.56 0.91
C ARG A 27 -15.48 -10.56 -0.42
N GLU A 28 -16.49 -9.69 -0.53
CA GLU A 28 -17.36 -9.60 -1.70
C GLU A 28 -16.78 -8.68 -2.81
N MET A 29 -15.69 -8.00 -2.56
CA MET A 29 -15.11 -7.09 -3.55
C MET A 29 -14.32 -7.88 -4.60
N PRO A 30 -14.63 -7.68 -5.92
CA PRO A 30 -14.02 -8.49 -6.98
C PRO A 30 -12.50 -8.42 -7.02
N GLY A 31 -11.83 -9.57 -6.94
CA GLY A 31 -10.39 -9.69 -7.06
C GLY A 31 -9.57 -9.16 -5.91
N LEU A 32 -10.19 -8.59 -4.88
CA LEU A 32 -9.46 -7.97 -3.77
C LEU A 32 -8.77 -9.01 -2.88
N GLU A 33 -9.46 -10.11 -2.56
CA GLU A 33 -8.90 -11.16 -1.71
C GLU A 33 -7.61 -11.73 -2.31
N SER A 34 -7.58 -11.97 -3.61
CA SER A 34 -6.39 -12.47 -4.30
C SER A 34 -5.23 -11.47 -4.24
N GLN A 35 -5.52 -10.19 -4.44
CA GLN A 35 -4.50 -9.13 -4.32
C GLN A 35 -3.93 -9.05 -2.91
N LEU A 36 -4.77 -9.12 -1.89
CA LEU A 36 -4.36 -9.10 -0.49
C LEU A 36 -3.54 -10.34 -0.14
N ALA A 37 -3.97 -11.52 -0.58
CA ALA A 37 -3.25 -12.76 -0.34
C ALA A 37 -1.84 -12.71 -0.95
N SER A 38 -1.71 -12.22 -2.17
CA SER A 38 -0.41 -12.02 -2.83
C SER A 38 0.47 -11.03 -2.07
N TYR A 39 -0.12 -9.93 -1.60
CA TYR A 39 0.59 -8.93 -0.81
C TYR A 39 1.18 -9.52 0.47
N PHE A 40 0.38 -10.22 1.27
CA PHE A 40 0.85 -10.78 2.53
C PHE A 40 1.85 -11.91 2.36
N GLU A 41 1.72 -12.71 1.29
CA GLU A 41 2.70 -13.74 0.95
C GLU A 41 4.08 -13.13 0.64
N THR A 42 4.09 -12.05 -0.14
CA THR A 42 5.33 -11.33 -0.49
C THR A 42 5.87 -10.56 0.71
N LEU A 43 5.00 -9.96 1.51
CA LEU A 43 5.38 -9.19 2.70
C LEU A 43 6.20 -10.03 3.67
N ASP A 44 5.81 -11.28 3.88
CA ASP A 44 6.52 -12.17 4.80
C ASP A 44 7.97 -12.38 4.37
N LYS A 45 8.21 -12.49 3.07
CA LYS A 45 9.57 -12.59 2.51
C LYS A 45 10.33 -11.27 2.65
N GLU A 46 9.67 -10.15 2.38
CA GLU A 46 10.28 -8.81 2.47
C GLU A 46 10.63 -8.44 3.92
N MET A 47 9.82 -8.84 4.89
CA MET A 47 10.07 -8.56 6.30
C MET A 47 11.34 -9.22 6.85
N GLN A 48 11.84 -10.23 6.17
CA GLN A 48 13.10 -10.87 6.51
C GLN A 48 14.31 -10.05 6.05
N THR A 49 14.12 -9.05 5.21
CA THR A 49 15.15 -8.13 4.74
C THR A 49 15.02 -6.79 5.47
N ASN A 50 16.13 -6.04 5.56
CA ASN A 50 16.13 -4.71 6.18
C ASN A 50 16.01 -3.61 5.12
N THR A 51 15.07 -3.77 4.18
CA THR A 51 14.87 -2.76 3.15
C THR A 51 13.76 -1.79 3.53
N SER A 52 13.95 -0.53 3.19
CA SER A 52 12.97 0.54 3.43
C SER A 52 11.81 0.53 2.45
N SER A 53 11.87 -0.31 1.42
CA SER A 53 10.75 -0.51 0.47
C SER A 53 9.82 -1.66 0.86
N CYS A 54 10.10 -2.31 1.99
CA CYS A 54 9.30 -3.45 2.46
C CYS A 54 7.86 -3.05 2.73
N GLY A 55 6.93 -3.67 2.01
CA GLY A 55 5.49 -3.55 2.27
C GLY A 55 4.81 -2.26 1.82
N ASN A 56 5.52 -1.34 1.18
CA ASN A 56 4.92 -0.10 0.69
C ASN A 56 3.90 -0.39 -0.43
N ILE A 57 2.74 0.29 -0.38
CA ILE A 57 1.60 -0.03 -1.24
C ILE A 57 1.05 1.22 -1.92
N LEU A 58 0.66 1.06 -3.19
CA LEU A 58 -0.20 1.99 -3.90
C LEU A 58 -1.62 1.42 -3.92
N ILE A 59 -2.59 2.13 -3.36
CA ILE A 59 -4.00 1.73 -3.40
C ILE A 59 -4.76 2.70 -4.31
N SER A 60 -5.39 2.18 -5.35
CA SER A 60 -6.20 3.00 -6.25
C SER A 60 -7.62 2.45 -6.36
N GLY A 61 -8.57 3.32 -6.66
CA GLY A 61 -9.98 2.99 -6.79
C GLY A 61 -10.84 4.24 -6.86
N ASN A 62 -12.14 4.05 -7.06
CA ASN A 62 -13.06 5.17 -7.29
C ASN A 62 -13.60 5.81 -6.01
N SER A 63 -13.59 5.11 -4.87
CA SER A 63 -14.10 5.62 -3.60
C SER A 63 -12.96 5.91 -2.62
N SER A 64 -12.85 7.18 -2.18
CA SER A 64 -11.80 7.58 -1.25
C SER A 64 -11.98 6.98 0.15
N SER A 65 -13.23 6.82 0.61
CA SER A 65 -13.51 6.27 1.93
C SER A 65 -13.12 4.80 2.05
N ASP A 66 -13.39 4.01 1.01
CA ASP A 66 -13.04 2.59 0.98
C ASP A 66 -11.53 2.38 0.95
N LYS A 67 -10.81 3.23 0.22
CA LYS A 67 -9.34 3.16 0.14
C LYS A 67 -8.68 3.43 1.49
N THR A 68 -9.13 4.46 2.19
CA THR A 68 -8.58 4.80 3.52
C THR A 68 -8.86 3.70 4.54
N ASP A 69 -10.07 3.17 4.54
CA ASP A 69 -10.44 2.09 5.44
C ASP A 69 -9.64 0.81 5.14
N LEU A 70 -9.47 0.49 3.85
CA LEU A 70 -8.63 -0.64 3.44
C LEU A 70 -7.18 -0.44 3.89
N ALA A 71 -6.61 0.75 3.71
CA ALA A 71 -5.26 1.06 4.13
C ALA A 71 -5.07 0.82 5.64
N ARG A 72 -6.00 1.29 6.45
CA ARG A 72 -5.98 1.08 7.90
C ARG A 72 -6.11 -0.40 8.26
N THR A 73 -6.97 -1.12 7.56
CA THR A 73 -7.18 -2.55 7.81
C THR A 73 -5.91 -3.34 7.47
N ILE A 74 -5.23 -2.99 6.38
CA ILE A 74 -3.94 -3.60 6.02
C ILE A 74 -2.90 -3.35 7.13
N VAL A 75 -2.79 -2.13 7.63
CA VAL A 75 -1.83 -1.82 8.71
C VAL A 75 -2.16 -2.60 9.98
N ARG A 76 -3.44 -2.70 10.34
CA ARG A 76 -3.85 -3.50 11.50
C ARG A 76 -3.47 -4.97 11.34
N ALA A 77 -3.65 -5.51 10.13
CA ALA A 77 -3.24 -6.88 9.82
C ALA A 77 -1.72 -7.06 9.97
N ILE A 78 -0.94 -6.11 9.46
CA ILE A 78 0.52 -6.13 9.59
C ILE A 78 0.92 -6.09 11.06
N ASN A 79 0.31 -5.22 11.85
CA ASN A 79 0.60 -5.12 13.28
C ASN A 79 0.20 -6.38 14.05
N HIS A 80 -0.82 -7.09 13.59
CA HIS A 80 -1.22 -8.37 14.15
C HIS A 80 -0.20 -9.48 13.84
N LEU A 81 0.28 -9.52 12.60
CA LEU A 81 1.26 -10.53 12.15
C LEU A 81 2.65 -10.27 12.75
N TYR A 82 2.99 -9.02 12.97
CA TYR A 82 4.30 -8.59 13.46
C TYR A 82 4.13 -7.75 14.74
N PRO A 83 3.83 -8.39 15.89
CA PRO A 83 3.42 -7.67 17.10
C PRO A 83 4.52 -6.79 17.72
N ASP A 84 5.78 -6.98 17.36
CA ASP A 84 6.89 -6.15 17.84
C ASP A 84 6.94 -4.77 17.17
N ARG A 85 6.12 -4.55 16.14
CA ARG A 85 6.07 -3.25 15.45
C ARG A 85 5.36 -2.20 16.31
N GLN A 86 5.76 -0.93 16.13
CA GLN A 86 5.03 0.19 16.70
C GLN A 86 3.67 0.31 16.02
N LYS A 87 2.62 0.37 16.82
CA LYS A 87 1.22 0.35 16.33
C LYS A 87 0.67 1.70 15.91
N LYS A 88 1.50 2.71 15.81
CA LYS A 88 1.09 4.05 15.40
C LYS A 88 0.80 4.08 13.91
N ILE A 89 -0.33 4.71 13.54
CA ILE A 89 -0.70 4.99 12.16
C ILE A 89 -0.82 6.50 12.02
N ALA A 90 -0.01 7.10 11.17
CA ALA A 90 -0.11 8.51 10.81
C ALA A 90 -0.82 8.66 9.47
N LYS A 91 -1.56 9.74 9.30
CA LYS A 91 -2.26 10.03 8.06
C LYS A 91 -1.99 11.48 7.65
N THR A 92 -1.76 11.68 6.36
CA THR A 92 -1.60 13.00 5.75
C THR A 92 -2.22 13.00 4.36
N THR A 93 -2.11 14.14 3.67
CA THR A 93 -2.60 14.28 2.29
C THR A 93 -1.47 14.71 1.37
N GLY A 94 -1.65 14.48 0.06
CA GLY A 94 -0.69 14.96 -0.94
C GLY A 94 -0.51 16.47 -0.90
N ASP A 95 -1.60 17.22 -0.73
CA ASP A 95 -1.55 18.69 -0.60
C ASP A 95 -0.75 19.13 0.60
N SER A 96 -0.91 18.48 1.75
CA SER A 96 -0.15 18.79 2.95
C SER A 96 1.34 18.55 2.75
N ILE A 97 1.69 17.47 2.08
CA ILE A 97 3.09 17.16 1.74
C ILE A 97 3.67 18.24 0.84
N ASN A 98 2.92 18.71 -0.17
CA ASN A 98 3.36 19.78 -1.07
C ASN A 98 3.68 21.07 -0.30
N HIS A 99 2.88 21.41 0.71
CA HIS A 99 3.06 22.63 1.49
C HIS A 99 4.14 22.53 2.56
N ARG A 100 4.19 21.42 3.28
CA ARG A 100 5.02 21.28 4.49
C ARG A 100 6.27 20.46 4.30
N GLY A 101 6.38 19.69 3.21
CA GLY A 101 7.39 18.65 3.08
C GLY A 101 7.07 17.46 3.97
N ILE A 102 7.93 16.47 3.98
CA ILE A 102 7.66 15.19 4.66
C ILE A 102 8.89 14.64 5.43
N SER A 103 10.09 15.10 5.13
CA SER A 103 11.32 14.51 5.68
C SER A 103 11.33 14.47 7.21
N ARG A 104 10.94 15.56 7.85
CA ARG A 104 10.90 15.67 9.32
C ARG A 104 9.88 14.69 9.92
N ALA A 105 8.71 14.60 9.30
CA ALA A 105 7.65 13.67 9.74
C ALA A 105 8.09 12.22 9.57
N MET A 106 8.71 11.88 8.44
CA MET A 106 9.16 10.50 8.18
C MET A 106 10.20 10.04 9.20
N SER A 107 11.10 10.91 9.62
CA SER A 107 12.10 10.54 10.63
C SER A 107 11.46 10.23 11.99
N LYS A 108 10.33 10.87 12.32
CA LYS A 108 9.58 10.62 13.56
C LYS A 108 8.68 9.38 13.47
N LEU A 109 8.40 8.90 12.26
CA LEU A 109 7.51 7.78 12.02
C LEU A 109 8.26 6.46 11.78
N LYS A 110 9.54 6.43 12.05
CA LYS A 110 10.38 5.25 11.87
C LYS A 110 9.74 4.03 12.56
N GLY A 111 9.58 2.95 11.83
CA GLY A 111 8.99 1.70 12.34
C GLY A 111 7.47 1.67 12.43
N THR A 112 6.79 2.74 12.02
CA THR A 112 5.32 2.85 12.06
C THR A 112 4.71 2.74 10.67
N ALA A 113 3.50 3.28 10.47
CA ALA A 113 2.85 3.34 9.17
C ALA A 113 2.40 4.77 8.85
N LEU A 114 2.49 5.14 7.58
CA LEU A 114 2.03 6.42 7.07
C LEU A 114 1.07 6.19 5.91
N ILE A 115 -0.13 6.74 6.01
CA ILE A 115 -1.14 6.71 4.94
C ILE A 115 -1.22 8.11 4.33
N VAL A 116 -1.06 8.20 3.01
CA VAL A 116 -1.16 9.46 2.26
C VAL A 116 -2.39 9.43 1.36
N GLU A 117 -3.40 10.22 1.70
CA GLU A 117 -4.60 10.40 0.88
C GLU A 117 -4.31 11.39 -0.25
N GLY A 118 -4.92 11.17 -1.43
CA GLY A 118 -4.74 12.06 -2.57
C GLY A 118 -3.29 12.15 -3.04
N ALA A 119 -2.58 11.03 -3.01
CA ALA A 119 -1.15 10.98 -3.32
C ALA A 119 -0.83 11.42 -4.75
N GLY A 120 -1.79 11.32 -5.68
CA GLY A 120 -1.61 11.75 -7.06
C GLY A 120 -1.28 13.23 -7.22
N SER A 121 -1.63 14.05 -6.23
CA SER A 121 -1.33 15.50 -6.24
C SER A 121 0.09 15.83 -5.80
N ILE A 122 0.85 14.87 -5.30
CA ILE A 122 2.22 15.12 -4.82
C ILE A 122 3.09 15.56 -5.99
N GLN A 123 3.74 16.71 -5.84
CA GLN A 123 4.62 17.28 -6.86
C GLN A 123 5.93 16.47 -6.97
N PRO A 124 6.55 16.41 -8.16
CA PRO A 124 7.78 15.62 -8.38
C PRO A 124 8.90 15.92 -7.40
N LYS A 125 9.06 17.18 -7.01
CA LYS A 125 10.05 17.59 -6.01
C LYS A 125 9.81 16.90 -4.65
N ARG A 126 8.55 16.77 -4.25
CA ARG A 126 8.18 16.11 -2.99
C ARG A 126 8.31 14.60 -3.10
N ILE A 127 8.02 14.02 -4.26
CA ILE A 127 8.27 12.60 -4.52
C ILE A 127 9.76 12.30 -4.39
N GLU A 128 10.63 13.15 -4.93
CA GLU A 128 12.08 12.99 -4.79
C GLU A 128 12.50 13.00 -3.30
N GLU A 129 11.96 13.90 -2.52
CA GLU A 129 12.18 13.99 -1.07
C GLU A 129 11.76 12.69 -0.36
N ILE A 130 10.58 12.16 -0.69
CA ILE A 130 10.07 10.89 -0.13
C ILE A 130 10.99 9.74 -0.53
N THR A 131 11.37 9.64 -1.79
CA THR A 131 12.23 8.55 -2.26
C THR A 131 13.60 8.59 -1.60
N GLN A 132 14.16 9.76 -1.35
CA GLN A 132 15.40 9.89 -0.61
C GLN A 132 15.26 9.42 0.84
N CYS A 133 14.16 9.76 1.50
CA CYS A 133 13.88 9.26 2.84
C CYS A 133 13.77 7.74 2.87
N LEU A 134 13.10 7.15 1.88
CA LEU A 134 12.91 5.70 1.80
C LEU A 134 14.19 4.93 1.47
N LYS A 135 15.23 5.58 1.00
CA LYS A 135 16.55 4.94 0.80
C LYS A 135 17.35 4.80 2.10
N GLN A 136 16.92 5.46 3.16
CA GLN A 136 17.57 5.37 4.47
C GLN A 136 16.89 4.29 5.32
N ASP A 137 17.46 4.02 6.49
CA ASP A 137 16.83 3.09 7.43
C ASP A 137 15.54 3.69 7.99
N THR A 138 14.40 3.17 7.56
CA THR A 138 13.07 3.58 8.02
C THR A 138 12.52 2.68 9.14
N GLY A 139 13.30 1.71 9.62
CA GLY A 139 12.83 0.74 10.60
C GLY A 139 11.67 -0.12 10.07
N ARG A 140 11.64 -0.39 8.78
CA ARG A 140 10.54 -1.08 8.08
C ARG A 140 9.20 -0.33 8.18
N MET A 141 9.25 0.98 8.11
CA MET A 141 8.03 1.80 8.02
C MET A 141 7.23 1.39 6.78
N ILE A 142 5.91 1.29 6.94
CA ILE A 142 5.00 1.02 5.83
C ILE A 142 4.42 2.33 5.35
N VAL A 143 4.58 2.63 4.07
CA VAL A 143 3.99 3.82 3.44
C VAL A 143 2.93 3.37 2.45
N ILE A 144 1.73 3.92 2.58
CA ILE A 144 0.60 3.62 1.70
C ILE A 144 0.13 4.91 1.04
N PHE A 145 0.21 4.94 -0.30
CA PHE A 145 -0.34 6.00 -1.11
C PHE A 145 -1.71 5.60 -1.63
N GLU A 146 -2.70 6.47 -1.53
CA GLU A 146 -4.02 6.20 -2.06
C GLU A 146 -4.53 7.36 -2.92
N ASP A 147 -5.17 7.03 -4.03
CA ASP A 147 -5.86 7.97 -4.91
C ASP A 147 -6.78 7.22 -5.88
N SER A 148 -7.47 7.95 -6.75
CA SER A 148 -8.20 7.37 -7.87
C SER A 148 -7.24 6.68 -8.85
N ASP A 149 -7.77 5.79 -9.68
CA ASP A 149 -6.95 5.11 -10.69
C ASP A 149 -6.30 6.11 -11.64
N ALA A 150 -7.04 7.12 -12.07
CA ALA A 150 -6.53 8.15 -12.99
C ALA A 150 -5.38 8.95 -12.36
N GLU A 151 -5.56 9.43 -11.13
CA GLU A 151 -4.54 10.21 -10.42
C GLU A 151 -3.31 9.39 -10.07
N MET A 152 -3.50 8.13 -9.69
CA MET A 152 -2.39 7.23 -9.44
C MET A 152 -1.56 6.98 -10.70
N ASN A 153 -2.22 6.81 -11.84
CA ASN A 153 -1.53 6.63 -13.11
C ASN A 153 -0.75 7.89 -13.51
N VAL A 154 -1.29 9.07 -13.27
CA VAL A 154 -0.57 10.34 -13.49
C VAL A 154 0.69 10.40 -12.62
N LEU A 155 0.56 10.08 -11.35
CA LEU A 155 1.69 10.05 -10.41
C LEU A 155 2.81 9.14 -10.91
N LEU A 156 2.47 7.93 -11.34
CA LEU A 156 3.44 6.94 -11.82
C LEU A 156 4.06 7.33 -13.16
N ASN A 157 3.30 7.99 -14.05
CA ASN A 157 3.82 8.47 -15.32
C ASN A 157 4.87 9.58 -15.14
N PHE A 158 4.67 10.48 -14.17
CA PHE A 158 5.64 11.52 -13.85
C PHE A 158 6.80 11.03 -13.01
N ASN A 159 6.62 9.94 -12.28
CA ASN A 159 7.61 9.41 -11.33
C ASN A 159 7.77 7.90 -11.52
N PRO A 160 8.31 7.45 -12.67
CA PRO A 160 8.37 6.02 -12.99
C PRO A 160 9.23 5.20 -12.01
N ASP A 161 10.22 5.81 -11.38
CA ASP A 161 11.08 5.13 -10.41
C ASP A 161 10.39 4.87 -9.06
N LEU A 162 9.21 5.45 -8.85
CA LEU A 162 8.44 5.26 -7.62
C LEU A 162 8.09 3.79 -7.39
N THR A 163 7.90 3.01 -8.46
CA THR A 163 7.60 1.57 -8.38
C THR A 163 8.73 0.75 -7.77
N LYS A 164 9.95 1.27 -7.72
CA LYS A 164 11.08 0.60 -7.06
C LYS A 164 10.92 0.56 -5.54
N GLN A 165 10.17 1.50 -4.96
CA GLN A 165 9.96 1.60 -3.53
C GLN A 165 8.54 1.27 -3.11
N PHE A 166 7.62 1.22 -4.08
CA PHE A 166 6.23 0.82 -3.91
C PHE A 166 5.97 -0.37 -4.83
N ASN A 167 6.40 -1.55 -4.39
CA ASN A 167 6.37 -2.77 -5.21
C ASN A 167 4.97 -3.38 -5.33
N HIS A 168 4.04 -2.93 -4.51
CA HIS A 168 2.70 -3.48 -4.45
C HIS A 168 1.67 -2.45 -4.89
N ARG A 169 0.73 -2.89 -5.72
CA ARG A 169 -0.42 -2.09 -6.09
C ARG A 169 -1.69 -2.89 -5.87
N ILE A 170 -2.63 -2.31 -5.13
CA ILE A 170 -3.95 -2.89 -4.91
C ILE A 170 -4.97 -2.00 -5.59
N ILE A 171 -5.81 -2.58 -6.44
CA ILE A 171 -6.84 -1.88 -7.18
C ILE A 171 -8.21 -2.30 -6.63
N LEU A 172 -8.93 -1.33 -6.06
CA LEU A 172 -10.30 -1.53 -5.61
C LEU A 172 -11.25 -1.39 -6.78
N LYS A 173 -11.93 -2.48 -7.13
CA LYS A 173 -12.99 -2.47 -8.13
C LYS A 173 -14.32 -2.43 -7.40
N GLN A 174 -15.17 -1.48 -7.79
CA GLN A 174 -16.53 -1.44 -7.26
C GLN A 174 -17.44 -2.38 -8.04
N TYR A 175 -18.45 -2.92 -7.35
CA TYR A 175 -19.53 -3.59 -8.02
C TYR A 175 -20.24 -2.59 -8.95
N THR A 176 -20.28 -2.91 -10.24
CA THR A 176 -21.21 -2.26 -11.17
C THR A 176 -22.54 -3.00 -11.03
N VAL A 177 -23.49 -2.33 -10.47
CA VAL A 177 -24.86 -2.85 -10.43
C VAL A 177 -25.45 -2.76 -11.83
#